data_7e9de68bb50da9ba4b227799a914e8c7
#
_entry.id   7e9de68bb50da9ba4b227799a914e8c7
#
_cell.length_a   1.000
_cell.length_b   1.000
_cell.length_c   1.000
_cell.angle_alpha   90.00
_cell.angle_beta   90.00
_cell.angle_gamma   90.00
#
_symmetry.space_group_name_H-M   'P 1'
#
loop_
_entity.id
_entity.type
_entity.pdbx_description
1 polymer ?
#
loop_
_entity_poly.entity_id
_entity_poly.type
_entity_poly.pdbx_seq_one_letter_code
_entity_poly.pdbx_strand_id
1 'polypeptide(L)'
;MTAQLPQSQTTSGSNLYEQDFYLWIQTTAELLKQGRLTELDLENLIEEIETMGRSEKKALRSNLEVVLIHLLKYKYQAEKHSGSWRATIREHRKRIRQALEESPSLKPYFDEVFGLCYDDARLLAADETELHLATFPEQSPFTPEQALNPDFLPEP
;
A
#
# COMPACT_ATOMS: atom_id res chain seq x y z
N MET A 1 -59.30 -2.40 6.63
CA MET A 1 -58.43 -1.23 6.38
C MET A 1 -57.03 -1.58 6.89
N THR A 2 -56.20 -1.99 5.98
CA THR A 2 -54.79 -2.21 6.27
C THR A 2 -54.05 -0.91 5.94
N ALA A 3 -53.61 -0.20 6.96
CA ALA A 3 -52.74 0.96 6.80
C ALA A 3 -51.38 0.48 6.35
N GLN A 4 -51.04 0.82 5.13
CA GLN A 4 -49.72 0.63 4.57
C GLN A 4 -48.81 1.67 5.21
N LEU A 5 -47.87 1.19 6.04
CA LEU A 5 -46.81 2.05 6.57
C LEU A 5 -45.94 2.55 5.40
N PRO A 6 -45.58 3.81 5.38
CA PRO A 6 -44.70 4.33 4.34
C PRO A 6 -43.35 3.62 4.47
N GLN A 7 -42.94 2.93 3.40
CA GLN A 7 -41.61 2.41 3.27
C GLN A 7 -40.63 3.60 3.32
N SER A 8 -39.80 3.61 4.33
CA SER A 8 -38.68 4.53 4.48
C SER A 8 -37.81 4.44 3.24
N GLN A 9 -37.81 5.52 2.46
CA GLN A 9 -36.90 5.67 1.33
C GLN A 9 -35.45 5.82 1.86
N THR A 10 -34.77 4.70 2.07
CA THR A 10 -33.33 4.66 2.38
C THR A 10 -32.47 4.72 1.11
N THR A 11 -33.01 5.17 0.00
CA THR A 11 -32.39 5.05 -1.33
C THR A 11 -31.54 6.26 -1.76
N SER A 12 -31.47 7.34 -0.96
CA SER A 12 -30.77 8.56 -1.41
C SER A 12 -29.25 8.50 -1.25
N GLY A 13 -28.72 7.87 -0.19
CA GLY A 13 -27.30 7.87 0.10
C GLY A 13 -26.49 6.86 -0.73
N SER A 14 -26.99 5.63 -0.90
CA SER A 14 -26.31 4.59 -1.69
C SER A 14 -26.24 4.96 -3.17
N ASN A 15 -27.28 5.63 -3.69
CA ASN A 15 -27.32 6.10 -5.06
C ASN A 15 -26.30 7.22 -5.32
N LEU A 16 -26.11 8.13 -4.39
CA LEU A 16 -25.11 9.21 -4.51
C LEU A 16 -23.68 8.65 -4.52
N TYR A 17 -23.39 7.64 -3.70
CA TYR A 17 -22.10 6.97 -3.67
C TYR A 17 -21.65 6.44 -5.04
N GLU A 18 -22.58 5.83 -5.78
CA GLU A 18 -22.30 5.28 -7.11
C GLU A 18 -22.30 6.36 -8.21
N GLN A 19 -23.11 7.38 -8.10
CA GLN A 19 -23.28 8.41 -9.14
C GLN A 19 -22.27 9.55 -9.06
N ASP A 20 -21.91 9.99 -7.85
CA ASP A 20 -20.99 11.09 -7.60
C ASP A 20 -20.25 10.88 -6.28
N PHE A 21 -19.16 10.15 -6.36
CA PHE A 21 -18.36 9.77 -5.20
C PHE A 21 -17.78 10.98 -4.45
N TYR A 22 -17.35 12.00 -5.16
CA TYR A 22 -16.81 13.21 -4.52
C TYR A 22 -17.88 13.96 -3.74
N LEU A 23 -19.06 14.15 -4.33
CA LEU A 23 -20.18 14.78 -3.64
C LEU A 23 -20.65 13.93 -2.45
N TRP A 24 -20.64 12.61 -2.57
CA TRP A 24 -20.93 11.69 -1.46
C TRP A 24 -19.96 11.89 -0.29
N ILE A 25 -18.64 12.02 -0.55
CA ILE A 25 -17.64 12.32 0.48
C ILE A 25 -17.94 13.63 1.17
N GLN A 26 -18.19 14.71 0.41
CA GLN A 26 -18.50 16.03 0.98
C GLN A 26 -19.77 16.00 1.84
N THR A 27 -20.81 15.35 1.34
CA THR A 27 -22.08 15.22 2.05
C THR A 27 -21.94 14.42 3.34
N THR A 28 -21.20 13.31 3.28
CA THR A 28 -20.91 12.46 4.44
C THR A 28 -20.13 13.23 5.51
N ALA A 29 -19.10 13.97 5.10
CA ALA A 29 -18.32 14.79 6.01
C ALA A 29 -19.18 15.86 6.70
N GLU A 30 -20.09 16.51 5.96
CA GLU A 30 -20.99 17.52 6.53
C GLU A 30 -22.00 16.92 7.50
N LEU A 31 -22.58 15.75 7.19
CA LEU A 31 -23.46 15.03 8.11
C LEU A 31 -22.75 14.66 9.42
N LEU A 32 -21.49 14.21 9.33
CA LEU A 32 -20.67 13.90 10.51
C LEU A 32 -20.40 15.13 11.36
N LYS A 33 -20.06 16.29 10.74
CA LYS A 33 -19.83 17.56 11.44
C LYS A 33 -21.06 18.03 12.19
N GLN A 34 -22.24 17.83 11.62
CA GLN A 34 -23.52 18.20 12.20
C GLN A 34 -24.05 17.18 13.23
N GLY A 35 -23.37 16.04 13.42
CA GLY A 35 -23.83 14.97 14.30
C GLY A 35 -25.08 14.23 13.80
N ARG A 36 -25.41 14.35 12.52
CA ARG A 36 -26.59 13.73 11.89
C ARG A 36 -26.27 12.28 11.50
N LEU A 37 -26.05 11.44 12.50
CA LEU A 37 -25.53 10.07 12.33
C LEU A 37 -26.55 9.12 11.71
N THR A 38 -27.84 9.35 11.92
CA THR A 38 -28.92 8.51 11.37
C THR A 38 -29.11 8.67 9.86
N GLU A 39 -28.55 9.75 9.27
CA GLU A 39 -28.64 10.05 7.83
C GLU A 39 -27.41 9.55 7.06
N LEU A 40 -26.42 8.97 7.76
CA LEU A 40 -25.21 8.43 7.13
C LEU A 40 -25.52 7.14 6.36
N ASP A 41 -24.90 7.00 5.21
CA ASP A 41 -24.78 5.75 4.49
C ASP A 41 -23.64 4.93 5.13
N LEU A 42 -23.95 4.26 6.25
CA LEU A 42 -22.95 3.56 7.07
C LEU A 42 -22.28 2.41 6.34
N GLU A 43 -23.01 1.68 5.51
CA GLU A 43 -22.45 0.54 4.78
C GLU A 43 -21.31 0.98 3.87
N ASN A 44 -21.54 1.98 3.03
CA ASN A 44 -20.52 2.51 2.14
C ASN A 44 -19.42 3.26 2.91
N LEU A 45 -19.73 3.93 4.00
CA LEU A 45 -18.73 4.61 4.83
C LEU A 45 -17.77 3.62 5.46
N ILE A 46 -18.26 2.51 6.00
CA ILE A 46 -17.44 1.42 6.55
C ILE A 46 -16.55 0.83 5.46
N GLU A 47 -17.11 0.52 4.29
CA GLU A 47 -16.34 -0.02 3.15
C GLU A 47 -15.20 0.91 2.74
N GLU A 48 -15.44 2.24 2.71
CA GLU A 48 -14.39 3.22 2.38
C GLU A 48 -13.29 3.26 3.44
N ILE A 49 -13.63 3.24 4.72
CA ILE A 49 -12.65 3.20 5.81
C ILE A 49 -11.81 1.93 5.74
N GLU A 50 -12.42 0.78 5.53
CA GLU A 50 -11.71 -0.49 5.38
C GLU A 50 -10.82 -0.50 4.14
N THR A 51 -11.29 0.08 3.04
CA THR A 51 -10.52 0.23 1.79
C THR A 51 -9.31 1.12 2.00
N MET A 52 -9.42 2.21 2.76
CA MET A 52 -8.26 3.04 3.13
C MET A 52 -7.20 2.23 3.87
N GLY A 53 -7.59 1.38 4.83
CA GLY A 53 -6.68 0.51 5.55
C GLY A 53 -5.99 -0.52 4.63
N ARG A 54 -6.73 -1.15 3.74
CA ARG A 54 -6.18 -2.08 2.74
C ARG A 54 -5.21 -1.39 1.79
N SER A 55 -5.50 -0.15 1.40
CA SER A 55 -4.64 0.65 0.52
C SER A 55 -3.32 1.01 1.16
N GLU A 56 -3.31 1.34 2.46
CA GLU A 56 -2.08 1.58 3.23
C GLU A 56 -1.16 0.34 3.23
N LYS A 57 -1.71 -0.83 3.49
CA LYS A 57 -0.98 -2.10 3.45
C LYS A 57 -0.44 -2.41 2.05
N LYS A 58 -1.26 -2.21 1.02
CA LYS A 58 -0.86 -2.44 -0.37
C LYS A 58 0.27 -1.50 -0.79
N ALA A 59 0.19 -0.22 -0.45
CA ALA A 59 1.24 0.75 -0.74
C ALA A 59 2.56 0.38 -0.06
N LEU A 60 2.51 -0.06 1.20
CA LEU A 60 3.69 -0.51 1.94
C LEU A 60 4.38 -1.70 1.24
N ARG A 61 3.62 -2.71 0.84
CA ARG A 61 4.13 -3.87 0.09
C ARG A 61 4.74 -3.46 -1.23
N SER A 62 4.04 -2.67 -2.03
CA SER A 62 4.51 -2.24 -3.35
C SER A 62 5.82 -1.45 -3.26
N ASN A 63 5.93 -0.54 -2.30
CA ASN A 63 7.17 0.21 -2.08
C ASN A 63 8.32 -0.70 -1.63
N LEU A 64 8.05 -1.68 -0.77
CA LEU A 64 9.06 -2.65 -0.33
C LEU A 64 9.54 -3.52 -1.48
N GLU A 65 8.66 -4.01 -2.33
CA GLU A 65 9.03 -4.80 -3.52
C GLU A 65 9.96 -4.00 -4.43
N VAL A 66 9.66 -2.72 -4.69
CA VAL A 66 10.52 -1.87 -5.52
C VAL A 66 11.90 -1.69 -4.90
N VAL A 67 12.00 -1.47 -3.59
CA VAL A 67 13.28 -1.38 -2.89
C VAL A 67 14.08 -2.67 -3.04
N LEU A 68 13.45 -3.82 -2.79
CA LEU A 68 14.10 -5.11 -2.86
C LEU A 68 14.57 -5.47 -4.29
N ILE A 69 13.75 -5.21 -5.31
CA ILE A 69 14.14 -5.39 -6.72
C ILE A 69 15.41 -4.60 -7.02
N HIS A 70 15.45 -3.33 -6.64
CA HIS A 70 16.59 -2.46 -6.95
C HIS A 70 17.83 -2.79 -6.11
N LEU A 71 17.67 -3.23 -4.86
CA LEU A 71 18.79 -3.76 -4.07
C LEU A 71 19.38 -5.04 -4.68
N LEU A 72 18.54 -5.93 -5.20
CA LEU A 72 18.96 -7.13 -5.92
C LEU A 72 19.72 -6.78 -7.20
N LYS A 73 19.16 -5.88 -8.00
CA LYS A 73 19.83 -5.38 -9.22
C LYS A 73 21.17 -4.73 -8.88
N TYR A 74 21.19 -3.92 -7.83
CA TYR A 74 22.41 -3.23 -7.38
C TYR A 74 23.52 -4.20 -6.99
N LYS A 75 23.17 -5.30 -6.33
CA LYS A 75 24.11 -6.33 -5.89
C LYS A 75 24.55 -7.26 -7.02
N TYR A 76 23.63 -7.77 -7.81
CA TYR A 76 23.86 -8.86 -8.76
C TYR A 76 24.05 -8.43 -10.21
N GLN A 77 23.80 -7.16 -10.51
CA GLN A 77 24.04 -6.56 -11.83
C GLN A 77 24.88 -5.26 -11.67
N ALA A 78 25.99 -5.37 -10.95
CA ALA A 78 26.82 -4.23 -10.57
C ALA A 78 27.34 -3.41 -11.76
N GLU A 79 27.60 -4.06 -12.89
CA GLU A 79 28.07 -3.41 -14.12
C GLU A 79 27.05 -2.44 -14.74
N LYS A 80 25.78 -2.54 -14.36
CA LYS A 80 24.71 -1.66 -14.82
C LYS A 80 24.24 -0.66 -13.78
N HIS A 81 25.01 -0.45 -12.70
CA HIS A 81 24.67 0.56 -11.69
C HIS A 81 24.38 1.90 -12.34
N SER A 82 23.31 2.55 -11.88
CA SER A 82 22.94 3.88 -12.35
C SER A 82 22.46 4.76 -11.20
N GLY A 83 22.57 6.07 -11.41
CA GLY A 83 22.00 7.05 -10.47
C GLY A 83 20.49 6.89 -10.31
N SER A 84 19.81 6.42 -11.36
CA SER A 84 18.36 6.17 -11.31
C SER A 84 17.99 5.03 -10.32
N TRP A 85 18.79 3.98 -10.21
CA TRP A 85 18.55 2.93 -9.24
C TRP A 85 18.66 3.41 -7.80
N ARG A 86 19.70 4.21 -7.51
CA ARG A 86 19.88 4.82 -6.19
C ARG A 86 18.73 5.78 -5.85
N ALA A 87 18.31 6.59 -6.82
CA ALA A 87 17.19 7.51 -6.65
C ALA A 87 15.88 6.76 -6.38
N THR A 88 15.62 5.67 -7.09
CA THR A 88 14.45 4.82 -6.89
C THR A 88 14.46 4.18 -5.49
N ILE A 89 15.58 3.60 -5.07
CA ILE A 89 15.74 3.04 -3.72
C ILE A 89 15.45 4.11 -2.66
N ARG A 90 16.03 5.29 -2.80
CA ARG A 90 15.86 6.41 -1.86
C ARG A 90 14.39 6.84 -1.75
N GLU A 91 13.74 7.02 -2.88
CA GLU A 91 12.35 7.47 -2.93
C GLU A 91 11.40 6.47 -2.28
N HIS A 92 11.51 5.18 -2.63
CA HIS A 92 10.62 4.17 -2.08
C HIS A 92 10.91 3.85 -0.61
N ARG A 93 12.16 3.88 -0.17
CA ARG A 93 12.51 3.83 1.26
C ARG A 93 11.88 4.97 2.05
N LYS A 94 11.94 6.19 1.51
CA LYS A 94 11.33 7.35 2.13
C LYS A 94 9.83 7.13 2.34
N ARG A 95 9.13 6.64 1.32
CA ARG A 95 7.69 6.34 1.40
C ARG A 95 7.37 5.30 2.48
N ILE A 96 8.15 4.22 2.57
CA ILE A 96 7.97 3.20 3.62
C ILE A 96 8.18 3.81 5.00
N ARG A 97 9.26 4.55 5.19
CA ARG A 97 9.59 5.18 6.48
C ARG A 97 8.51 6.15 6.92
N GLN A 98 8.02 7.00 6.01
CA GLN A 98 6.91 7.89 6.28
C GLN A 98 5.65 7.14 6.69
N ALA A 99 5.28 6.07 5.98
CA ALA A 99 4.14 5.24 6.33
C ALA A 99 4.26 4.64 7.75
N LEU A 100 5.45 4.17 8.13
CA LEU A 100 5.70 3.60 9.46
C LEU A 100 5.77 4.68 10.56
N GLU A 101 6.21 5.89 10.24
CA GLU A 101 6.17 7.03 11.16
C GLU A 101 4.75 7.52 11.41
N GLU A 102 3.94 7.63 10.35
CA GLU A 102 2.52 8.03 10.44
C GLU A 102 1.66 6.95 11.08
N SER A 103 1.95 5.68 10.83
CA SER A 103 1.19 4.53 11.30
C SER A 103 2.12 3.44 11.88
N PRO A 104 2.64 3.64 13.11
CA PRO A 104 3.56 2.66 13.73
C PRO A 104 2.99 1.25 13.86
N SER A 105 1.65 1.11 13.89
CA SER A 105 0.95 -0.18 13.92
C SER A 105 1.15 -1.03 12.66
N LEU A 106 1.69 -0.44 11.58
CA LEU A 106 2.06 -1.18 10.38
C LEU A 106 3.40 -1.93 10.48
N LYS A 107 4.22 -1.66 11.50
CA LYS A 107 5.54 -2.28 11.63
C LYS A 107 5.49 -3.81 11.74
N PRO A 108 4.63 -4.42 12.56
CA PRO A 108 4.47 -5.87 12.57
C PRO A 108 4.07 -6.43 11.20
N TYR A 109 3.18 -5.75 10.49
CA TYR A 109 2.79 -6.14 9.13
C TYR A 109 3.97 -6.07 8.14
N PHE A 110 4.79 -5.02 8.23
CA PHE A 110 6.01 -4.89 7.42
C PHE A 110 6.93 -6.09 7.61
N ASP A 111 7.18 -6.48 8.85
CA ASP A 111 8.04 -7.63 9.17
C ASP A 111 7.43 -8.96 8.69
N GLU A 112 6.11 -9.10 8.83
CA GLU A 112 5.36 -10.30 8.38
C GLU A 112 5.42 -10.49 6.85
N VAL A 113 5.25 -9.42 6.08
CA VAL A 113 5.20 -9.53 4.61
C VAL A 113 6.57 -9.46 3.95
N PHE A 114 7.63 -9.20 4.68
CA PHE A 114 8.97 -9.01 4.11
C PHE A 114 9.41 -10.19 3.25
N GLY A 115 9.23 -11.41 3.74
CA GLY A 115 9.58 -12.63 3.01
C GLY A 115 8.78 -12.80 1.71
N LEU A 116 7.48 -12.53 1.75
CA LEU A 116 6.62 -12.59 0.56
C LEU A 116 7.01 -11.53 -0.46
N CYS A 117 7.28 -10.31 -0.01
CA CYS A 117 7.74 -9.23 -0.90
C CYS A 117 9.10 -9.55 -1.52
N TYR A 118 9.98 -10.21 -0.76
CA TYR A 118 11.26 -10.66 -1.31
C TYR A 118 11.07 -11.72 -2.40
N ASP A 119 10.21 -12.71 -2.19
CA ASP A 119 9.92 -13.75 -3.19
C ASP A 119 9.41 -13.14 -4.49
N ASP A 120 8.48 -12.21 -4.42
CA ASP A 120 7.97 -11.48 -5.59
C ASP A 120 9.07 -10.62 -6.24
N ALA A 121 9.84 -9.89 -5.44
CA ALA A 121 10.94 -9.06 -5.91
C ALA A 121 12.03 -9.87 -6.61
N ARG A 122 12.32 -11.06 -6.12
CA ARG A 122 13.29 -11.99 -6.72
C ARG A 122 12.90 -12.39 -8.14
N LEU A 123 11.63 -12.74 -8.33
CA LEU A 123 11.09 -13.09 -9.66
C LEU A 123 11.14 -11.89 -10.61
N LEU A 124 10.70 -10.73 -10.15
CA LEU A 124 10.71 -9.50 -10.95
C LEU A 124 12.14 -9.04 -11.28
N ALA A 125 13.07 -9.17 -10.35
CA ALA A 125 14.48 -8.85 -10.60
C ALA A 125 15.08 -9.75 -11.69
N ALA A 126 14.76 -11.04 -11.68
CA ALA A 126 15.19 -11.97 -12.73
C ALA A 126 14.62 -11.56 -14.09
N ASP A 127 13.33 -11.21 -14.15
CA ASP A 127 12.69 -10.77 -15.38
C ASP A 127 13.27 -9.44 -15.91
N GLU A 128 13.47 -8.46 -15.03
CA GLU A 128 14.00 -7.15 -15.43
C GLU A 128 15.48 -7.17 -15.84
N THR A 129 16.27 -8.07 -15.24
CA THR A 129 17.71 -8.17 -15.52
C THR A 129 18.04 -9.16 -16.63
N GLU A 130 17.07 -10.02 -17.00
CA GLU A 130 17.26 -11.15 -17.89
C GLU A 130 18.32 -12.15 -17.37
N LEU A 131 18.67 -12.08 -16.07
CA LEU A 131 19.54 -13.03 -15.41
C LEU A 131 18.75 -14.27 -14.98
N HIS A 132 19.45 -15.39 -14.88
CA HIS A 132 18.84 -16.63 -14.39
C HIS A 132 18.35 -16.46 -12.95
N LEU A 133 17.18 -16.99 -12.62
CA LEU A 133 16.59 -16.87 -11.28
C LEU A 133 17.54 -17.37 -10.17
N ALA A 134 18.33 -18.41 -10.45
CA ALA A 134 19.31 -18.94 -9.51
C ALA A 134 20.44 -17.96 -9.16
N THR A 135 20.61 -16.86 -9.92
CA THR A 135 21.54 -15.78 -9.57
C THR A 135 21.14 -15.10 -8.26
N PHE A 136 19.86 -15.06 -7.97
CA PHE A 136 19.31 -14.43 -6.78
C PHE A 136 19.02 -15.50 -5.71
N PRO A 137 19.50 -15.31 -4.46
CA PRO A 137 19.28 -16.29 -3.39
C PRO A 137 17.80 -16.57 -3.14
N GLU A 138 17.46 -17.78 -2.74
CA GLU A 138 16.10 -18.14 -2.33
C GLU A 138 15.64 -17.38 -1.08
N GLN A 139 16.59 -17.15 -0.16
CA GLN A 139 16.35 -16.33 1.03
C GLN A 139 16.95 -14.94 0.82
N SER A 140 16.26 -13.91 1.34
CA SER A 140 16.73 -12.53 1.21
C SER A 140 18.14 -12.36 1.76
N PRO A 141 19.08 -11.82 0.96
CA PRO A 141 20.40 -11.42 1.45
C PRO A 141 20.34 -10.10 2.24
N PHE A 142 19.16 -9.49 2.36
CA PHE A 142 18.94 -8.25 3.08
C PHE A 142 18.01 -8.48 4.27
N THR A 143 18.27 -7.78 5.37
CA THR A 143 17.35 -7.74 6.51
C THR A 143 16.29 -6.68 6.31
N PRO A 144 15.15 -6.75 7.03
CA PRO A 144 14.17 -5.67 7.03
C PRO A 144 14.77 -4.31 7.42
N GLU A 145 15.70 -4.28 8.36
CA GLU A 145 16.40 -3.07 8.81
C GLU A 145 17.27 -2.48 7.69
N GLN A 146 17.99 -3.32 6.96
CA GLN A 146 18.80 -2.91 5.81
C GLN A 146 17.93 -2.34 4.68
N ALA A 147 16.78 -2.95 4.42
CA ALA A 147 15.84 -2.46 3.43
C ALA A 147 15.33 -1.04 3.76
N LEU A 148 15.22 -0.69 5.05
CA LEU A 148 14.78 0.62 5.52
C LEU A 148 15.91 1.64 5.72
N ASN A 149 17.15 1.19 5.87
CA ASN A 149 18.28 2.05 6.17
C ASN A 149 18.64 2.93 4.96
N PRO A 150 18.52 4.27 5.07
CA PRO A 150 18.80 5.18 3.95
C PRO A 150 20.27 5.15 3.49
N ASP A 151 21.18 4.73 4.35
CA ASP A 151 22.62 4.71 4.07
C ASP A 151 23.10 3.34 3.57
N PHE A 152 22.23 2.33 3.58
CA PHE A 152 22.59 0.99 3.14
C PHE A 152 22.48 0.84 1.62
N LEU A 153 23.56 0.44 1.00
CA LEU A 153 23.61 -0.12 -0.36
C LEU A 153 24.46 -1.40 -0.31
N PRO A 154 24.03 -2.49 -0.96
CA PRO A 154 24.78 -3.72 -0.94
C PRO A 154 26.06 -3.60 -1.76
N GLU A 155 27.11 -4.24 -1.29
CA GLU A 155 28.31 -4.43 -2.09
C GLU A 155 28.06 -5.53 -3.15
N PRO A 156 28.71 -5.42 -4.32
CA PRO A 156 28.60 -6.43 -5.37
C PRO A 156 28.99 -7.82 -4.93
#